data_56b1db0cc085f91d1b33e722a34f3776
#
_entry.id   56b1db0cc085f91d1b33e722a34f3776
#
_cell.length_a   1.000
_cell.length_b   1.000
_cell.length_c   1.000
_cell.angle_alpha   90.00
_cell.angle_beta   90.00
_cell.angle_gamma   90.00
#
_symmetry.space_group_name_H-M   'P 1'
#
loop_
_entity.id
_entity.type
_entity.pdbx_description
1 polymer ?
#
loop_
_entity_poly.entity_id
_entity_poly.type
_entity_poly.pdbx_seq_one_letter_code
_entity_poly.pdbx_strand_id
1 'polypeptide(L)'
;MSIYRHMNRFVYRLVVLTFLLSWFSVAKADLTIEIDHSSTNATPIAIVPFEWKDPNDAPPQDLAQIIGADLDRSGKFRPVDDAKLPARPSKLEDINFPDWRALGADNMLIGSIQKNAQGNYDIEMRFIDILRQEQVIGKKWTNIPARLLRQVAHVISDMLYKELTGIRGAYNTKIAYVVVRKVDGKRQYSLEIADSDGFNAQPILKSSEPIMSPSWSPDGKQLAYVSFENGRSEIVLQSLDGKMRKIIAKFKGINGAPAWSPDGKNLALTLSKDGSADIYIMNMKTGKLRRITRNLAIETESTWAPNGHSLFFNSDRRGQPQIFQAFLDTGEIRRISFIGRYNSNPAVSPDGRYVAMINGNNNGFNVALLDLYTNDFRLMTKTYLDESPSFSPNGEMILYAMNKNGKARLAVVSIDNSVTQVLSVKDGEVRAPSWGPYLN
;
A
#
# COMPACT_ATOMS: atom_id res chain seq x y z
N MET A 1 23.66 58.80 -29.81
CA MET A 1 22.41 58.01 -30.04
C MET A 1 22.61 56.50 -29.97
N SER A 2 23.81 55.98 -29.82
CA SER A 2 24.15 54.53 -29.83
C SER A 2 24.12 53.86 -28.42
N ILE A 3 24.38 54.57 -27.33
CA ILE A 3 24.53 54.03 -25.97
C ILE A 3 23.16 53.65 -25.35
N TYR A 4 22.11 54.37 -25.67
CA TYR A 4 20.71 54.11 -25.16
C TYR A 4 20.07 52.82 -25.74
N ARG A 5 20.48 52.37 -26.92
CA ARG A 5 19.96 51.13 -27.54
C ARG A 5 20.56 49.84 -26.92
N HIS A 6 21.73 49.89 -26.38
CA HIS A 6 22.37 48.70 -25.74
C HIS A 6 21.91 48.52 -24.30
N MET A 7 21.63 49.62 -23.58
CA MET A 7 21.17 49.57 -22.20
C MET A 7 19.73 49.00 -22.08
N ASN A 8 18.83 49.37 -23.00
CA ASN A 8 17.47 48.81 -23.03
C ASN A 8 17.41 47.29 -23.38
N ARG A 9 18.35 46.81 -24.21
CA ARG A 9 18.43 45.38 -24.54
C ARG A 9 18.97 44.54 -23.38
N PHE A 10 19.83 45.12 -22.53
CA PHE A 10 20.40 44.43 -21.34
C PHE A 10 19.34 44.36 -20.24
N VAL A 11 18.59 45.43 -19.98
CA VAL A 11 17.50 45.46 -18.99
C VAL A 11 16.36 44.54 -19.41
N TYR A 12 15.98 44.50 -20.72
CA TYR A 12 14.96 43.57 -21.21
C TYR A 12 15.39 42.09 -21.08
N ARG A 13 16.66 41.77 -21.31
CA ARG A 13 17.19 40.43 -21.12
C ARG A 13 17.26 40.02 -19.64
N LEU A 14 17.57 40.96 -18.73
CA LEU A 14 17.58 40.72 -17.29
C LEU A 14 16.15 40.52 -16.73
N VAL A 15 15.18 41.31 -17.18
CA VAL A 15 13.77 41.18 -16.78
C VAL A 15 13.14 39.88 -17.34
N VAL A 16 13.47 39.47 -18.56
CA VAL A 16 12.99 38.20 -19.13
C VAL A 16 13.66 37.01 -18.45
N LEU A 17 14.93 37.10 -18.02
CA LEU A 17 15.60 36.06 -17.27
C LEU A 17 15.06 35.90 -15.84
N THR A 18 14.70 37.01 -15.18
CA THR A 18 14.04 36.97 -13.84
C THR A 18 12.60 36.46 -13.92
N PHE A 19 11.87 36.71 -15.01
CA PHE A 19 10.52 36.15 -15.20
C PHE A 19 10.52 34.66 -15.54
N LEU A 20 11.57 34.11 -16.15
CA LEU A 20 11.73 32.69 -16.44
C LEU A 20 12.18 31.85 -15.23
N LEU A 21 12.78 32.47 -14.21
CA LEU A 21 13.21 31.81 -12.97
C LEU A 21 12.10 31.72 -11.92
N SER A 22 10.98 32.42 -12.07
CA SER A 22 9.86 32.40 -11.11
C SER A 22 8.78 31.35 -11.39
N TRP A 23 8.96 30.48 -12.40
CA TRP A 23 7.98 29.44 -12.77
C TRP A 23 8.42 28.01 -12.47
N PHE A 24 9.45 27.81 -11.66
CA PHE A 24 9.66 26.49 -11.05
C PHE A 24 8.92 26.41 -9.71
N SER A 25 7.60 26.46 -9.72
CA SER A 25 6.80 25.88 -8.67
C SER A 25 7.01 24.36 -8.74
N VAL A 26 7.78 23.85 -7.81
CA VAL A 26 7.78 22.40 -7.50
C VAL A 26 6.36 22.06 -7.11
N ALA A 27 5.58 21.53 -8.05
CA ALA A 27 4.28 20.96 -7.75
C ALA A 27 4.51 19.75 -6.84
N LYS A 28 4.38 19.94 -5.53
CA LYS A 28 4.18 18.82 -4.62
C LYS A 28 2.93 18.11 -5.09
N ALA A 29 3.06 16.86 -5.49
CA ALA A 29 1.92 16.00 -5.71
C ALA A 29 1.33 15.69 -4.32
N ASP A 30 0.34 16.47 -3.89
CA ASP A 30 -0.44 16.16 -2.70
C ASP A 30 -1.36 15.00 -3.07
N LEU A 31 -1.08 13.84 -2.52
CA LEU A 31 -1.98 12.71 -2.54
C LEU A 31 -3.13 13.05 -1.58
N THR A 32 -4.33 13.26 -2.10
CA THR A 32 -5.50 13.50 -1.27
C THR A 32 -6.10 12.17 -0.86
N ILE A 33 -6.16 11.89 0.43
CA ILE A 33 -6.83 10.72 1.00
C ILE A 33 -8.25 11.16 1.39
N GLU A 34 -9.26 10.53 0.77
CA GLU A 34 -10.65 10.67 1.21
C GLU A 34 -10.97 9.48 2.12
N ILE A 35 -11.33 9.70 3.37
CA ILE A 35 -11.69 8.66 4.34
C ILE A 35 -13.19 8.73 4.58
N ASP A 36 -13.87 7.59 4.41
CA ASP A 36 -15.27 7.42 4.74
C ASP A 36 -15.40 6.42 5.89
N HIS A 37 -15.93 6.90 7.03
CA HIS A 37 -16.18 6.09 8.21
C HIS A 37 -17.63 5.62 8.19
N SER A 38 -17.86 4.32 8.05
CA SER A 38 -19.19 3.70 8.15
C SER A 38 -19.60 3.40 9.59
N SER A 39 -18.68 3.49 10.56
CA SER A 39 -18.95 3.23 11.99
C SER A 39 -18.65 4.47 12.85
N THR A 40 -19.51 4.69 13.88
CA THR A 40 -19.35 5.75 14.89
C THR A 40 -18.55 5.29 16.11
N ASN A 41 -18.08 4.05 16.15
CA ASN A 41 -17.53 3.38 17.34
C ASN A 41 -16.01 3.48 17.46
N ALA A 42 -15.35 4.37 16.72
CA ALA A 42 -13.91 4.57 16.83
C ALA A 42 -13.53 5.17 18.20
N THR A 43 -12.52 4.55 18.86
CA THR A 43 -12.05 4.96 20.18
C THR A 43 -11.31 6.30 20.08
N PRO A 44 -11.70 7.33 20.88
CA PRO A 44 -10.97 8.59 20.91
C PRO A 44 -9.55 8.39 21.44
N ILE A 45 -8.56 9.04 20.77
CA ILE A 45 -7.16 9.04 21.18
C ILE A 45 -6.59 10.44 21.06
N ALA A 46 -5.86 10.91 22.07
CA ALA A 46 -5.21 12.21 22.04
C ALA A 46 -3.80 12.11 21.44
N ILE A 47 -3.58 12.72 20.29
CA ILE A 47 -2.26 12.81 19.67
C ILE A 47 -1.79 14.27 19.80
N VAL A 48 -0.93 14.52 20.77
CA VAL A 48 -0.45 15.88 21.04
C VAL A 48 0.65 16.25 20.04
N PRO A 49 0.60 17.45 19.43
CA PRO A 49 1.70 17.94 18.61
C PRO A 49 3.04 17.84 19.36
N PHE A 50 4.05 17.26 18.68
CA PHE A 50 5.37 17.08 19.28
C PHE A 50 6.02 18.44 19.56
N GLU A 51 6.56 18.62 20.78
CA GLU A 51 7.31 19.82 21.13
C GLU A 51 8.51 19.98 20.18
N TRP A 52 8.55 21.10 19.45
CA TRP A 52 9.69 21.49 18.64
C TRP A 52 10.62 22.41 19.43
N LYS A 53 11.87 21.97 19.62
CA LYS A 53 12.83 22.66 20.51
C LYS A 53 13.71 23.71 19.81
N ASP A 54 13.53 23.92 18.49
CA ASP A 54 14.24 24.98 17.75
C ASP A 54 13.27 26.12 17.40
N PRO A 55 13.37 27.30 18.05
CA PRO A 55 12.42 28.37 17.79
C PRO A 55 12.65 29.12 16.47
N ASN A 56 13.76 28.87 15.77
CA ASN A 56 14.15 29.60 14.56
C ASN A 56 13.77 28.89 13.27
N ASP A 57 13.24 27.67 13.34
CA ASP A 57 12.92 26.84 12.18
C ASP A 57 11.60 26.07 12.46
N ALA A 58 10.95 25.56 11.43
CA ALA A 58 9.80 24.67 11.58
C ALA A 58 10.26 23.22 11.44
N PRO A 59 9.61 22.25 12.14
CA PRO A 59 9.94 20.85 11.93
C PRO A 59 9.64 20.46 10.48
N PRO A 60 10.53 19.70 9.80
CA PRO A 60 10.35 19.37 8.39
C PRO A 60 9.17 18.42 8.13
N GLN A 61 8.63 17.79 9.18
CA GLN A 61 7.47 16.92 9.18
C GLN A 61 6.69 17.08 10.49
N ASP A 62 5.37 17.13 10.40
CA ASP A 62 4.49 17.01 11.57
C ASP A 62 4.25 15.54 11.89
N LEU A 63 4.98 15.01 12.88
CA LEU A 63 4.88 13.60 13.27
C LEU A 63 3.50 13.28 13.87
N ALA A 64 2.93 14.19 14.66
CA ALA A 64 1.63 13.98 15.30
C ALA A 64 0.51 13.90 14.25
N GLN A 65 0.54 14.76 13.23
CA GLN A 65 -0.41 14.72 12.11
C GLN A 65 -0.33 13.39 11.35
N ILE A 66 0.89 12.89 11.05
CA ILE A 66 1.08 11.61 10.36
C ILE A 66 0.55 10.46 11.20
N ILE A 67 0.90 10.42 12.49
CA ILE A 67 0.46 9.36 13.42
C ILE A 67 -1.06 9.40 13.60
N GLY A 68 -1.64 10.58 13.76
CA GLY A 68 -3.09 10.76 13.85
C GLY A 68 -3.79 10.23 12.60
N ALA A 69 -3.33 10.61 11.41
CA ALA A 69 -3.87 10.13 10.14
C ALA A 69 -3.74 8.61 9.98
N ASP A 70 -2.63 8.01 10.43
CA ASP A 70 -2.44 6.56 10.42
C ASP A 70 -3.50 5.85 11.27
N LEU A 71 -3.67 6.28 12.52
CA LEU A 71 -4.63 5.66 13.45
C LEU A 71 -6.07 5.86 12.99
N ASP A 72 -6.42 7.04 12.48
CA ASP A 72 -7.75 7.34 11.92
C ASP A 72 -8.09 6.43 10.73
N ARG A 73 -7.12 6.20 9.84
CA ARG A 73 -7.26 5.28 8.69
C ARG A 73 -7.58 3.84 9.07
N SER A 74 -7.31 3.42 10.31
CA SER A 74 -7.69 2.07 10.77
C SER A 74 -9.19 1.89 10.95
N GLY A 75 -9.93 2.99 11.11
CA GLY A 75 -11.34 2.98 11.52
C GLY A 75 -11.56 2.60 12.99
N LYS A 76 -10.51 2.22 13.72
CA LYS A 76 -10.57 1.79 15.13
C LYS A 76 -10.35 2.95 16.10
N PHE A 77 -9.63 3.98 15.67
CA PHE A 77 -9.29 5.14 16.48
C PHE A 77 -9.74 6.43 15.80
N ARG A 78 -10.07 7.41 16.63
CA ARG A 78 -10.42 8.76 16.20
C ARG A 78 -9.55 9.76 16.97
N PRO A 79 -8.54 10.37 16.32
CA PRO A 79 -7.75 11.43 16.94
C PRO A 79 -8.63 12.57 17.43
N VAL A 80 -8.36 13.05 18.63
CA VAL A 80 -9.00 14.26 19.17
C VAL A 80 -8.50 15.45 18.36
N ASP A 81 -9.42 16.35 17.98
CA ASP A 81 -9.11 17.59 17.28
C ASP A 81 -8.10 18.41 18.09
N ASP A 82 -6.99 18.84 17.46
CA ASP A 82 -5.92 19.64 18.09
C ASP A 82 -6.44 20.93 18.78
N ALA A 83 -7.48 21.53 18.22
CA ALA A 83 -8.12 22.71 18.79
C ALA A 83 -8.84 22.44 20.13
N LYS A 84 -9.13 21.19 20.45
CA LYS A 84 -9.78 20.77 21.70
C LYS A 84 -8.81 20.30 22.77
N LEU A 85 -7.52 20.17 22.45
CA LEU A 85 -6.51 19.74 23.42
C LEU A 85 -6.34 20.80 24.51
N PRO A 86 -6.39 20.43 25.82
CA PRO A 86 -6.33 21.39 26.92
C PRO A 86 -4.93 22.00 27.09
N ALA A 87 -3.89 21.28 26.67
CA ALA A 87 -2.48 21.68 26.75
C ALA A 87 -1.65 20.90 25.73
N ARG A 88 -0.35 21.23 25.63
CA ARG A 88 0.63 20.53 24.77
C ARG A 88 1.83 20.06 25.60
N PRO A 89 1.63 19.10 26.54
CA PRO A 89 2.71 18.56 27.34
C PRO A 89 3.66 17.73 26.48
N SER A 90 4.95 17.75 26.81
CA SER A 90 5.97 16.86 26.23
C SER A 90 6.55 15.86 27.23
N LYS A 91 6.22 16.04 28.53
CA LYS A 91 6.66 15.22 29.64
C LYS A 91 5.48 14.80 30.51
N LEU A 92 5.64 13.68 31.24
CA LEU A 92 4.59 13.13 32.08
C LEU A 92 4.18 14.09 33.23
N GLU A 93 5.16 14.77 33.81
CA GLU A 93 4.99 15.71 34.91
C GLU A 93 4.19 16.99 34.52
N ASP A 94 4.08 17.29 33.23
CA ASP A 94 3.37 18.48 32.72
C ASP A 94 1.87 18.20 32.49
N ILE A 95 1.40 16.95 32.73
CA ILE A 95 0.04 16.53 32.39
C ILE A 95 -0.90 16.77 33.57
N ASN A 96 -1.92 17.61 33.36
CA ASN A 96 -3.06 17.73 34.27
C ASN A 96 -4.15 16.68 33.87
N PHE A 97 -4.06 15.46 34.37
CA PHE A 97 -4.91 14.33 33.97
C PHE A 97 -6.43 14.57 34.02
N PRO A 98 -7.00 15.35 34.99
CA PRO A 98 -8.42 15.69 34.99
C PRO A 98 -8.91 16.33 33.70
N ASP A 99 -8.15 17.26 33.12
CA ASP A 99 -8.52 17.97 31.89
C ASP A 99 -8.56 17.01 30.68
N TRP A 100 -7.64 16.06 30.63
CA TRP A 100 -7.58 15.07 29.55
C TRP A 100 -8.69 14.01 29.64
N ARG A 101 -9.11 13.63 30.85
CA ARG A 101 -10.27 12.74 31.06
C ARG A 101 -11.56 13.36 30.54
N ALA A 102 -11.71 14.68 30.67
CA ALA A 102 -12.88 15.38 30.17
C ALA A 102 -13.06 15.30 28.65
N LEU A 103 -11.99 15.01 27.89
CA LEU A 103 -12.05 14.80 26.45
C LEU A 103 -12.62 13.43 26.04
N GLY A 104 -12.76 12.49 27.00
CA GLY A 104 -13.21 11.13 26.72
C GLY A 104 -12.16 10.27 25.99
N ALA A 105 -10.89 10.66 26.01
CA ALA A 105 -9.79 9.86 25.50
C ALA A 105 -9.15 9.07 26.65
N ASP A 106 -8.96 7.76 26.48
CA ASP A 106 -8.35 6.90 27.48
C ASP A 106 -6.82 6.90 27.36
N ASN A 107 -6.29 7.26 26.21
CA ASN A 107 -4.87 7.22 25.89
C ASN A 107 -4.41 8.50 25.20
N MET A 108 -3.16 8.86 25.43
CA MET A 108 -2.52 9.98 24.76
C MET A 108 -1.09 9.69 24.33
N LEU A 109 -0.68 10.28 23.21
CA LEU A 109 0.71 10.35 22.74
C LEU A 109 1.22 11.76 22.93
N ILE A 110 2.37 11.88 23.59
CA ILE A 110 3.16 13.11 23.72
C ILE A 110 4.59 12.86 23.24
N GLY A 111 5.30 13.91 22.88
CA GLY A 111 6.68 13.78 22.46
C GLY A 111 7.39 15.08 22.17
N SER A 112 8.65 14.96 21.81
CA SER A 112 9.47 16.09 21.38
C SER A 112 10.36 15.71 20.21
N ILE A 113 10.72 16.70 19.41
CA ILE A 113 11.67 16.59 18.32
C ILE A 113 12.65 17.75 18.39
N GLN A 114 13.93 17.49 18.20
CA GLN A 114 14.97 18.51 18.16
C GLN A 114 15.99 18.21 17.08
N LYS A 115 16.53 19.25 16.47
CA LYS A 115 17.66 19.15 15.54
C LYS A 115 18.95 19.04 16.35
N ASN A 116 19.79 18.07 16.02
CA ASN A 116 21.09 17.87 16.67
C ASN A 116 22.21 18.60 15.92
N ALA A 117 23.42 18.61 16.51
CA ALA A 117 24.57 19.29 15.95
C ALA A 117 25.00 18.78 14.55
N GLN A 118 24.60 17.57 14.17
CA GLN A 118 24.87 16.98 12.85
C GLN A 118 23.83 17.36 11.80
N GLY A 119 22.81 18.14 12.15
CA GLY A 119 21.71 18.52 11.27
C GLY A 119 20.63 17.43 11.10
N ASN A 120 20.74 16.34 11.85
CA ASN A 120 19.73 15.29 11.94
C ASN A 120 18.80 15.53 13.14
N TYR A 121 17.87 14.62 13.41
CA TYR A 121 16.81 14.81 14.39
C TYR A 121 16.86 13.73 15.49
N ASP A 122 16.67 14.18 16.72
CA ASP A 122 16.40 13.33 17.87
C ASP A 122 14.93 13.45 18.22
N ILE A 123 14.26 12.30 18.37
CA ILE A 123 12.81 12.19 18.59
C ILE A 123 12.61 11.41 19.88
N GLU A 124 11.76 11.92 20.73
CA GLU A 124 11.33 11.21 21.94
C GLU A 124 9.81 11.17 21.97
N MET A 125 9.23 9.99 22.26
CA MET A 125 7.80 9.80 22.39
C MET A 125 7.47 9.06 23.69
N ARG A 126 6.29 9.37 24.25
CA ARG A 126 5.67 8.68 25.38
C ARG A 126 4.20 8.45 25.08
N PHE A 127 3.78 7.22 25.24
CA PHE A 127 2.40 6.83 25.19
C PHE A 127 1.88 6.61 26.60
N ILE A 128 0.79 7.23 26.96
CA ILE A 128 0.29 7.41 28.30
C ILE A 128 -1.12 6.85 28.39
N ASP A 129 -1.38 6.02 29.40
CA ASP A 129 -2.73 5.68 29.86
C ASP A 129 -3.23 6.79 30.78
N ILE A 130 -4.27 7.52 30.33
CA ILE A 130 -4.82 8.67 31.05
C ILE A 130 -5.57 8.22 32.30
N LEU A 131 -6.21 7.05 32.27
CA LEU A 131 -6.98 6.55 33.40
C LEU A 131 -6.07 6.07 34.53
N ARG A 132 -4.98 5.34 34.19
CA ARG A 132 -3.98 4.86 35.14
C ARG A 132 -2.95 5.92 35.51
N GLN A 133 -2.84 7.00 34.73
CA GLN A 133 -1.86 8.08 34.90
C GLN A 133 -0.41 7.58 34.81
N GLU A 134 -0.17 6.62 33.92
CA GLU A 134 1.16 6.00 33.76
C GLU A 134 1.61 5.98 32.30
N GLN A 135 2.92 6.01 32.11
CA GLN A 135 3.53 5.81 30.80
C GLN A 135 3.58 4.34 30.47
N VAL A 136 2.88 3.95 29.38
CA VAL A 136 2.84 2.55 28.86
C VAL A 136 4.04 2.27 27.96
N ILE A 137 4.36 3.21 27.06
CA ILE A 137 5.49 3.11 26.13
C ILE A 137 6.32 4.40 26.21
N GLY A 138 7.64 4.26 26.21
CA GLY A 138 8.58 5.34 25.98
C GLY A 138 9.65 4.91 25.00
N LYS A 139 9.94 5.75 24.00
CA LYS A 139 10.99 5.45 23.02
C LYS A 139 11.70 6.70 22.55
N LYS A 140 13.00 6.54 22.27
CA LYS A 140 13.85 7.59 21.74
C LYS A 140 14.57 7.09 20.47
N TRP A 141 14.60 7.92 19.46
CA TRP A 141 15.43 7.77 18.26
C TRP A 141 16.40 8.93 18.20
N THR A 142 17.64 8.65 17.85
CA THR A 142 18.70 9.66 17.77
C THR A 142 19.31 9.65 16.38
N ASN A 143 19.74 10.83 15.94
CA ASN A 143 20.46 11.05 14.69
C ASN A 143 19.69 10.61 13.44
N ILE A 144 18.36 10.85 13.41
CA ILE A 144 17.48 10.49 12.30
C ILE A 144 17.57 11.52 11.18
N PRO A 145 17.95 11.17 9.95
CA PRO A 145 17.90 12.08 8.80
C PRO A 145 16.46 12.55 8.51
N ALA A 146 16.30 13.78 8.04
CA ALA A 146 14.97 14.37 7.73
C ALA A 146 14.10 13.47 6.85
N ARG A 147 14.68 12.80 5.85
CA ARG A 147 13.97 11.87 4.94
C ARG A 147 13.35 10.66 5.62
N LEU A 148 13.79 10.30 6.83
CA LEU A 148 13.29 9.15 7.59
C LEU A 148 12.29 9.53 8.69
N LEU A 149 12.00 10.82 8.91
CA LEU A 149 11.07 11.27 9.95
C LEU A 149 9.68 10.68 9.76
N ARG A 150 9.17 10.67 8.51
CA ARG A 150 7.90 10.05 8.18
C ARG A 150 7.88 8.55 8.49
N GLN A 151 8.95 7.84 8.20
CA GLN A 151 9.08 6.43 8.54
C GLN A 151 9.04 6.21 10.06
N VAL A 152 9.69 7.08 10.85
CA VAL A 152 9.61 7.04 12.33
C VAL A 152 8.17 7.24 12.80
N ALA A 153 7.42 8.18 12.21
CA ALA A 153 6.00 8.37 12.54
C ALA A 153 5.19 7.08 12.29
N HIS A 154 5.34 6.44 11.13
CA HIS A 154 4.67 5.16 10.83
C HIS A 154 5.10 4.03 11.77
N VAL A 155 6.38 3.98 12.20
CA VAL A 155 6.85 3.02 13.22
C VAL A 155 6.16 3.29 14.56
N ILE A 156 6.00 4.55 14.96
CA ILE A 156 5.25 4.91 16.17
C ILE A 156 3.81 4.45 16.04
N SER A 157 3.15 4.73 14.91
CA SER A 157 1.78 4.30 14.62
C SER A 157 1.64 2.77 14.73
N ASP A 158 2.59 1.99 14.18
CA ASP A 158 2.63 0.52 14.30
C ASP A 158 2.72 0.06 15.77
N MET A 159 3.54 0.76 16.59
CA MET A 159 3.69 0.45 18.00
C MET A 159 2.41 0.73 18.79
N LEU A 160 1.81 1.91 18.58
CA LEU A 160 0.55 2.30 19.25
C LEU A 160 -0.58 1.35 18.85
N TYR A 161 -0.71 1.05 17.56
CA TYR A 161 -1.72 0.12 17.08
C TYR A 161 -1.59 -1.27 17.73
N LYS A 162 -0.34 -1.76 17.86
CA LYS A 162 -0.06 -3.04 18.53
C LYS A 162 -0.41 -3.00 20.01
N GLU A 163 -0.06 -1.93 20.71
CA GLU A 163 -0.38 -1.78 22.14
C GLU A 163 -1.89 -1.78 22.37
N LEU A 164 -2.62 -1.05 21.54
CA LEU A 164 -4.06 -0.86 21.70
C LEU A 164 -4.91 -2.04 21.20
N THR A 165 -4.42 -2.83 20.23
CA THR A 165 -5.20 -3.90 19.59
C THR A 165 -4.61 -5.30 19.75
N GLY A 166 -3.35 -5.40 20.18
CA GLY A 166 -2.59 -6.66 20.18
C GLY A 166 -2.03 -7.05 18.80
N ILE A 167 -2.43 -6.37 17.72
CA ILE A 167 -2.04 -6.67 16.34
C ILE A 167 -0.98 -5.66 15.87
N ARG A 168 0.11 -6.11 15.27
CA ARG A 168 1.11 -5.21 14.69
C ARG A 168 0.46 -4.30 13.64
N GLY A 169 0.70 -2.99 13.68
CA GLY A 169 0.27 -2.06 12.63
C GLY A 169 0.95 -2.38 11.29
N ALA A 170 0.39 -1.87 10.20
CA ALA A 170 0.94 -2.04 8.85
C ALA A 170 1.23 -0.67 8.16
N TYR A 171 1.46 0.37 8.95
CA TYR A 171 1.69 1.73 8.46
C TYR A 171 3.10 1.88 7.89
N ASN A 172 4.13 1.31 8.55
CA ASN A 172 5.50 1.27 8.03
C ASN A 172 5.67 0.15 6.99
N THR A 173 4.88 0.21 5.93
CA THR A 173 4.94 -0.71 4.79
C THR A 173 4.89 0.06 3.47
N LYS A 174 5.04 -0.64 2.35
CA LYS A 174 4.99 -0.06 1.00
C LYS A 174 3.88 -0.68 0.18
N ILE A 175 3.39 0.07 -0.80
CA ILE A 175 2.49 -0.43 -1.83
C ILE A 175 3.15 -0.27 -3.19
N ALA A 176 2.90 -1.21 -4.11
CA ALA A 176 3.28 -1.11 -5.52
C ALA A 176 2.01 -1.06 -6.37
N TYR A 177 2.02 -0.28 -7.44
CA TYR A 177 0.90 -0.17 -8.35
C TYR A 177 1.37 0.33 -9.72
N VAL A 178 0.54 0.15 -10.74
CA VAL A 178 0.80 0.66 -12.08
C VAL A 178 -0.02 1.91 -12.31
N VAL A 179 0.60 2.98 -12.82
CA VAL A 179 -0.09 4.20 -13.25
C VAL A 179 -0.06 4.26 -14.77
N VAL A 180 -1.22 4.48 -15.37
CA VAL A 180 -1.37 4.69 -16.80
C VAL A 180 -1.65 6.16 -17.07
N ARG A 181 -0.73 6.84 -17.74
CA ARG A 181 -0.84 8.25 -18.14
C ARG A 181 -0.97 8.39 -19.64
N LYS A 182 -1.57 9.48 -20.08
CA LYS A 182 -1.56 9.87 -21.49
C LYS A 182 -0.56 11.00 -21.67
N VAL A 183 0.56 10.71 -22.33
CA VAL A 183 1.64 11.66 -22.63
C VAL A 183 1.72 11.80 -24.15
N ASP A 184 1.59 12.99 -24.68
CA ASP A 184 1.61 13.28 -26.12
C ASP A 184 0.65 12.37 -26.93
N GLY A 185 -0.54 12.14 -26.38
CA GLY A 185 -1.57 11.30 -27.00
C GLY A 185 -1.35 9.79 -26.89
N LYS A 186 -0.19 9.32 -26.41
CA LYS A 186 0.16 7.90 -26.23
C LYS A 186 0.03 7.47 -24.77
N ARG A 187 -0.30 6.20 -24.54
CA ARG A 187 -0.28 5.62 -23.19
C ARG A 187 1.17 5.42 -22.74
N GLN A 188 1.44 5.80 -21.52
CA GLN A 188 2.67 5.52 -20.78
C GLN A 188 2.31 4.79 -19.49
N TYR A 189 2.99 3.70 -19.21
CA TYR A 189 2.83 2.89 -18.01
C TYR A 189 4.00 3.17 -17.05
N SER A 190 3.72 3.31 -15.78
CA SER A 190 4.72 3.49 -14.74
C SER A 190 4.45 2.51 -13.61
N LEU A 191 5.43 1.67 -13.25
CA LEU A 191 5.40 0.88 -12.02
C LEU A 191 5.92 1.78 -10.90
N GLU A 192 5.07 2.06 -9.92
CA GLU A 192 5.37 2.98 -8.83
C GLU A 192 5.31 2.27 -7.49
N ILE A 193 6.15 2.74 -6.55
CA ILE A 193 6.15 2.33 -5.14
C ILE A 193 5.89 3.57 -4.30
N ALA A 194 5.01 3.42 -3.31
CA ALA A 194 4.70 4.47 -2.33
C ALA A 194 4.70 3.91 -0.90
N ASP A 195 4.63 4.80 0.09
CA ASP A 195 4.27 4.45 1.45
C ASP A 195 2.82 3.88 1.47
N SER A 196 2.45 3.15 2.50
CA SER A 196 1.12 2.52 2.60
C SER A 196 -0.06 3.51 2.53
N ASP A 197 0.21 4.78 2.83
CA ASP A 197 -0.74 5.88 2.71
C ASP A 197 -0.71 6.57 1.34
N GLY A 198 0.12 6.07 0.42
CA GLY A 198 0.31 6.61 -0.91
C GLY A 198 1.32 7.77 -1.02
N PHE A 199 1.92 8.19 0.09
CA PHE A 199 2.94 9.23 0.08
C PHE A 199 4.26 8.73 -0.52
N ASN A 200 5.18 9.65 -0.88
CA ASN A 200 6.50 9.32 -1.45
C ASN A 200 6.45 8.38 -2.67
N ALA A 201 5.42 8.49 -3.51
CA ALA A 201 5.33 7.71 -4.73
C ALA A 201 6.55 7.93 -5.64
N GLN A 202 7.23 6.85 -6.00
CA GLN A 202 8.41 6.87 -6.87
C GLN A 202 8.28 5.86 -8.00
N PRO A 203 8.47 6.26 -9.26
CA PRO A 203 8.51 5.34 -10.37
C PRO A 203 9.81 4.52 -10.35
N ILE A 204 9.68 3.19 -10.36
CA ILE A 204 10.83 2.28 -10.51
C ILE A 204 11.01 1.79 -11.95
N LEU A 205 9.96 1.93 -12.78
CA LEU A 205 9.98 1.63 -14.21
C LEU A 205 8.99 2.52 -14.93
N LYS A 206 9.37 3.03 -16.12
CA LYS A 206 8.46 3.66 -17.09
C LYS A 206 8.57 2.91 -18.41
N SER A 207 7.42 2.65 -19.06
CA SER A 207 7.34 1.90 -20.31
C SER A 207 6.26 2.50 -21.22
N SER A 208 6.45 2.41 -22.54
CA SER A 208 5.39 2.62 -23.53
C SER A 208 4.42 1.45 -23.60
N GLU A 209 4.87 0.27 -23.14
CA GLU A 209 4.12 -0.97 -23.21
C GLU A 209 3.54 -1.35 -21.83
N PRO A 210 2.47 -2.15 -21.79
CA PRO A 210 1.82 -2.52 -20.54
C PRO A 210 2.76 -3.16 -19.51
N ILE A 211 2.54 -2.79 -18.24
CA ILE A 211 3.09 -3.43 -17.06
C ILE A 211 1.91 -3.94 -16.24
N MET A 212 1.97 -5.16 -15.70
CA MET A 212 0.85 -5.78 -14.98
C MET A 212 1.33 -6.62 -13.81
N SER A 213 0.42 -6.88 -12.87
CA SER A 213 0.54 -7.90 -11.81
C SER A 213 1.85 -7.80 -11.00
N PRO A 214 2.21 -6.65 -10.41
CA PRO A 214 3.37 -6.59 -9.54
C PRO A 214 3.15 -7.45 -8.29
N SER A 215 4.18 -8.19 -7.89
CA SER A 215 4.18 -9.09 -6.73
C SER A 215 5.48 -8.91 -5.96
N TRP A 216 5.35 -8.62 -4.67
CA TRP A 216 6.47 -8.42 -3.76
C TRP A 216 7.15 -9.72 -3.37
N SER A 217 8.48 -9.71 -3.32
CA SER A 217 9.21 -10.75 -2.59
C SER A 217 8.94 -10.67 -1.08
N PRO A 218 8.93 -11.78 -0.34
CA PRO A 218 8.61 -11.79 1.10
C PRO A 218 9.55 -10.91 1.95
N ASP A 219 10.77 -10.66 1.49
CA ASP A 219 11.75 -9.79 2.14
C ASP A 219 11.57 -8.29 1.80
N GLY A 220 10.61 -7.97 0.93
CA GLY A 220 10.32 -6.60 0.49
C GLY A 220 11.39 -5.94 -0.39
N LYS A 221 12.38 -6.69 -0.88
CA LYS A 221 13.51 -6.12 -1.63
C LYS A 221 13.37 -6.16 -3.14
N GLN A 222 12.44 -6.97 -3.66
CA GLN A 222 12.26 -7.21 -5.09
C GLN A 222 10.78 -7.21 -5.46
N LEU A 223 10.51 -6.89 -6.73
CA LEU A 223 9.21 -7.09 -7.38
C LEU A 223 9.37 -8.03 -8.58
N ALA A 224 8.45 -8.98 -8.69
CA ALA A 224 8.18 -9.69 -9.92
C ALA A 224 6.95 -9.05 -10.59
N TYR A 225 6.98 -8.85 -11.90
CA TYR A 225 5.87 -8.25 -12.64
C TYR A 225 5.87 -8.73 -14.10
N VAL A 226 4.74 -8.54 -14.78
CA VAL A 226 4.61 -8.81 -16.21
C VAL A 226 4.96 -7.54 -16.98
N SER A 227 5.83 -7.67 -18.00
CA SER A 227 6.19 -6.60 -18.94
C SER A 227 5.93 -7.02 -20.38
N PHE A 228 5.45 -6.07 -21.18
CA PHE A 228 5.25 -6.23 -22.63
C PHE A 228 6.28 -5.44 -23.46
N GLU A 229 7.35 -4.95 -22.87
CA GLU A 229 8.38 -4.11 -23.56
C GLU A 229 8.97 -4.79 -24.81
N ASN A 230 8.99 -6.11 -24.87
CA ASN A 230 9.50 -6.89 -26.02
C ASN A 230 8.38 -7.42 -26.93
N GLY A 231 7.19 -6.78 -26.94
CA GLY A 231 6.05 -7.11 -27.80
C GLY A 231 5.27 -8.38 -27.37
N ARG A 232 5.65 -9.01 -26.25
CA ARG A 232 4.96 -10.17 -25.67
C ARG A 232 5.06 -10.14 -24.15
N SER A 233 4.20 -10.90 -23.46
CA SER A 233 4.27 -10.99 -22.02
C SER A 233 5.53 -11.73 -21.57
N GLU A 234 6.30 -11.11 -20.69
CA GLU A 234 7.48 -11.68 -20.04
C GLU A 234 7.38 -11.38 -18.53
N ILE A 235 7.90 -12.27 -17.69
CA ILE A 235 7.99 -12.02 -16.26
C ILE A 235 9.38 -11.48 -15.95
N VAL A 236 9.41 -10.30 -15.36
CA VAL A 236 10.61 -9.58 -14.98
C VAL A 236 10.74 -9.58 -13.47
N LEU A 237 11.95 -9.80 -12.98
CA LEU A 237 12.35 -9.61 -11.58
C LEU A 237 13.22 -8.37 -11.47
N GLN A 238 12.89 -7.47 -10.57
CA GLN A 238 13.61 -6.21 -10.37
C GLN A 238 13.81 -5.92 -8.89
N SER A 239 15.03 -5.50 -8.50
CA SER A 239 15.31 -4.99 -7.16
C SER A 239 14.84 -3.55 -7.00
N LEU A 240 14.41 -3.17 -5.78
CA LEU A 240 13.92 -1.82 -5.50
C LEU A 240 15.02 -0.74 -5.59
N ASP A 241 16.27 -1.13 -5.35
CA ASP A 241 17.43 -0.24 -5.49
C ASP A 241 17.87 -0.02 -6.95
N GLY A 242 17.16 -0.63 -7.91
CA GLY A 242 17.41 -0.51 -9.34
C GLY A 242 18.65 -1.24 -9.86
N LYS A 243 19.43 -1.91 -8.99
CA LYS A 243 20.70 -2.57 -9.40
C LYS A 243 20.50 -3.87 -10.17
N MET A 244 19.37 -4.52 -10.03
CA MET A 244 19.07 -5.77 -10.71
C MET A 244 17.72 -5.69 -11.41
N ARG A 245 17.70 -6.01 -12.70
CA ARG A 245 16.49 -6.23 -13.49
C ARG A 245 16.76 -7.35 -14.50
N LYS A 246 15.98 -8.42 -14.44
CA LYS A 246 16.16 -9.59 -15.34
C LYS A 246 14.84 -10.22 -15.73
N ILE A 247 14.74 -10.70 -16.96
CA ILE A 247 13.64 -11.55 -17.43
C ILE A 247 13.86 -12.95 -16.87
N ILE A 248 12.88 -13.48 -16.14
CA ILE A 248 12.93 -14.82 -15.53
C ILE A 248 12.02 -15.84 -16.23
N ALA A 249 10.99 -15.36 -16.96
CA ALA A 249 10.14 -16.23 -17.80
C ALA A 249 9.76 -15.50 -19.10
N LYS A 250 9.98 -16.18 -20.24
CA LYS A 250 9.67 -15.71 -21.60
C LYS A 250 9.25 -16.87 -22.51
N PHE A 251 8.45 -17.78 -21.97
CA PHE A 251 7.99 -18.97 -22.70
C PHE A 251 7.02 -18.57 -23.83
N LYS A 252 6.77 -19.50 -24.75
CA LYS A 252 5.76 -19.32 -25.80
C LYS A 252 4.38 -19.10 -25.17
N GLY A 253 3.61 -18.17 -25.71
CA GLY A 253 2.27 -17.82 -25.23
C GLY A 253 2.29 -16.91 -24.00
N ILE A 254 1.35 -17.07 -23.09
CA ILE A 254 1.15 -16.26 -21.90
C ILE A 254 2.24 -16.56 -20.86
N ASN A 255 2.83 -15.50 -20.31
CA ASN A 255 3.66 -15.48 -19.12
C ASN A 255 3.05 -14.43 -18.17
N GLY A 256 2.41 -14.85 -17.10
CA GLY A 256 1.60 -13.93 -16.31
C GLY A 256 1.50 -14.23 -14.82
N ALA A 257 0.88 -13.33 -14.10
CA ALA A 257 0.44 -13.43 -12.72
C ALA A 257 1.49 -14.05 -11.77
N PRO A 258 2.70 -13.47 -11.66
CA PRO A 258 3.70 -13.98 -10.73
C PRO A 258 3.23 -13.83 -9.28
N ALA A 259 3.43 -14.85 -8.45
CA ALA A 259 3.15 -14.83 -7.02
C ALA A 259 4.25 -15.53 -6.23
N TRP A 260 4.89 -14.83 -5.31
CA TRP A 260 5.96 -15.38 -4.48
C TRP A 260 5.45 -16.35 -3.43
N SER A 261 6.17 -17.46 -3.24
CA SER A 261 5.94 -18.32 -2.07
C SER A 261 6.35 -17.59 -0.77
N PRO A 262 5.70 -17.91 0.37
CA PRO A 262 5.99 -17.23 1.64
C PRO A 262 7.46 -17.33 2.08
N ASP A 263 8.15 -18.41 1.71
CA ASP A 263 9.57 -18.63 1.99
C ASP A 263 10.54 -18.00 0.96
N GLY A 264 10.02 -17.35 -0.08
CA GLY A 264 10.79 -16.70 -1.14
C GLY A 264 11.56 -17.65 -2.08
N LYS A 265 11.40 -18.98 -1.93
CA LYS A 265 12.16 -19.94 -2.74
C LYS A 265 11.52 -20.25 -4.09
N ASN A 266 10.23 -19.99 -4.22
CA ASN A 266 9.46 -20.34 -5.40
C ASN A 266 8.61 -19.15 -5.87
N LEU A 267 8.27 -19.16 -7.15
CA LEU A 267 7.34 -18.23 -7.78
C LEU A 267 6.25 -19.02 -8.52
N ALA A 268 5.00 -18.82 -8.16
CA ALA A 268 3.89 -19.35 -8.93
C ALA A 268 3.66 -18.46 -10.16
N LEU A 269 3.36 -19.05 -11.31
CA LEU A 269 3.24 -18.40 -12.61
C LEU A 269 2.05 -18.95 -13.38
N THR A 270 1.41 -18.12 -14.17
CA THR A 270 0.50 -18.54 -15.25
C THR A 270 1.27 -18.67 -16.55
N LEU A 271 1.34 -19.87 -17.13
CA LEU A 271 2.01 -20.12 -18.41
C LEU A 271 1.09 -20.89 -19.36
N SER A 272 1.06 -20.53 -20.66
CA SER A 272 0.33 -21.27 -21.69
C SER A 272 1.24 -22.01 -22.68
N LYS A 273 2.49 -22.26 -22.29
CA LYS A 273 3.52 -22.87 -23.15
C LYS A 273 3.20 -24.28 -23.62
N ASP A 274 2.36 -25.02 -22.89
CA ASP A 274 1.97 -26.40 -23.16
C ASP A 274 0.48 -26.50 -23.61
N GLY A 275 -0.13 -25.42 -24.10
CA GLY A 275 -1.51 -25.34 -24.62
C GLY A 275 -2.35 -24.29 -23.90
N SER A 276 -3.27 -24.74 -23.00
CA SER A 276 -4.05 -23.84 -22.14
C SER A 276 -3.18 -23.09 -21.13
N ALA A 277 -3.72 -22.02 -20.56
CA ALA A 277 -3.09 -21.34 -19.46
C ALA A 277 -3.23 -22.17 -18.18
N ASP A 278 -2.12 -22.58 -17.60
CA ASP A 278 -2.02 -23.39 -16.40
C ASP A 278 -1.13 -22.74 -15.34
N ILE A 279 -1.27 -23.20 -14.11
CA ILE A 279 -0.44 -22.79 -12.99
C ILE A 279 0.84 -23.62 -12.94
N TYR A 280 1.98 -22.94 -12.87
CA TYR A 280 3.30 -23.51 -12.70
C TYR A 280 3.98 -22.93 -11.47
N ILE A 281 4.87 -23.69 -10.85
CA ILE A 281 5.79 -23.23 -9.82
C ILE A 281 7.21 -23.25 -10.39
N MET A 282 7.89 -22.13 -10.34
CA MET A 282 9.31 -21.98 -10.69
C MET A 282 10.14 -21.94 -9.41
N ASN A 283 11.15 -22.79 -9.31
CA ASN A 283 12.14 -22.68 -8.24
C ASN A 283 13.13 -21.55 -8.56
N MET A 284 13.22 -20.55 -7.70
CA MET A 284 13.97 -19.31 -7.97
C MET A 284 15.49 -19.52 -8.02
N LYS A 285 16.01 -20.56 -7.37
CA LYS A 285 17.44 -20.88 -7.39
C LYS A 285 17.84 -21.63 -8.67
N THR A 286 17.02 -22.57 -9.11
CA THR A 286 17.36 -23.49 -10.22
C THR A 286 16.67 -23.16 -11.53
N GLY A 287 15.63 -22.35 -11.53
CA GLY A 287 14.77 -22.09 -12.68
C GLY A 287 13.88 -23.27 -13.10
N LYS A 288 13.90 -24.40 -12.38
CA LYS A 288 13.07 -25.57 -12.72
C LYS A 288 11.61 -25.24 -12.53
N LEU A 289 10.77 -25.69 -13.51
CA LEU A 289 9.32 -25.57 -13.51
C LEU A 289 8.67 -26.86 -13.07
N ARG A 290 7.61 -26.76 -12.23
CA ARG A 290 6.66 -27.83 -11.92
C ARG A 290 5.27 -27.34 -12.34
N ARG A 291 4.62 -28.03 -13.28
CA ARG A 291 3.23 -27.78 -13.67
C ARG A 291 2.32 -28.30 -12.58
N ILE A 292 1.45 -27.45 -12.05
CA ILE A 292 0.54 -27.76 -10.93
C ILE A 292 -0.82 -28.19 -11.46
N THR A 293 -1.31 -27.49 -12.48
CA THR A 293 -2.61 -27.80 -13.07
C THR A 293 -2.43 -28.31 -14.50
N ARG A 294 -3.38 -29.16 -14.93
CA ARG A 294 -3.41 -29.76 -16.27
C ARG A 294 -4.86 -29.88 -16.71
N ASN A 295 -5.39 -28.81 -17.26
CA ASN A 295 -6.77 -28.77 -17.71
C ASN A 295 -6.86 -28.03 -19.05
N LEU A 296 -7.97 -28.23 -19.80
CA LEU A 296 -8.26 -27.45 -21.01
C LEU A 296 -8.82 -26.07 -20.65
N ALA A 297 -9.24 -25.86 -19.40
CA ALA A 297 -9.71 -24.61 -18.86
C ALA A 297 -8.59 -23.57 -18.76
N ILE A 298 -8.98 -22.31 -18.64
CA ILE A 298 -8.07 -21.20 -18.37
C ILE A 298 -7.84 -21.11 -16.86
N GLU A 299 -6.60 -21.28 -16.43
CA GLU A 299 -6.20 -21.26 -15.01
C GLU A 299 -5.14 -20.19 -14.78
N THR A 300 -5.48 -19.18 -13.97
CA THR A 300 -4.70 -17.95 -13.86
C THR A 300 -4.70 -17.40 -12.43
N GLU A 301 -3.87 -16.36 -12.21
CA GLU A 301 -3.91 -15.49 -11.04
C GLU A 301 -3.79 -16.25 -9.72
N SER A 302 -2.76 -17.09 -9.63
CA SER A 302 -2.54 -17.88 -8.41
C SER A 302 -1.95 -17.02 -7.29
N THR A 303 -2.36 -17.33 -6.05
CA THR A 303 -1.78 -16.82 -4.81
C THR A 303 -1.48 -17.96 -3.85
N TRP A 304 -0.47 -17.80 -3.01
CA TRP A 304 -0.09 -18.84 -2.04
C TRP A 304 -0.91 -18.76 -0.76
N ALA A 305 -1.23 -19.91 -0.20
CA ALA A 305 -1.58 -19.97 1.23
C ALA A 305 -0.36 -19.58 2.08
N PRO A 306 -0.54 -18.93 3.23
CA PRO A 306 0.58 -18.47 4.08
C PRO A 306 1.49 -19.61 4.58
N ASN A 307 0.97 -20.82 4.70
CA ASN A 307 1.73 -22.00 5.08
C ASN A 307 2.59 -22.59 3.94
N GLY A 308 2.44 -22.10 2.70
CA GLY A 308 3.18 -22.57 1.54
C GLY A 308 2.77 -23.93 0.98
N HIS A 309 1.73 -24.58 1.53
CA HIS A 309 1.31 -25.93 1.15
C HIS A 309 0.18 -25.98 0.10
N SER A 310 -0.39 -24.84 -0.26
CA SER A 310 -1.42 -24.76 -1.30
C SER A 310 -1.40 -23.44 -2.05
N LEU A 311 -2.03 -23.47 -3.24
CA LEU A 311 -2.27 -22.29 -4.10
C LEU A 311 -3.77 -22.12 -4.28
N PHE A 312 -4.24 -20.89 -4.22
CA PHE A 312 -5.56 -20.48 -4.68
C PHE A 312 -5.42 -19.85 -6.07
N PHE A 313 -6.36 -20.11 -6.97
CA PHE A 313 -6.27 -19.65 -8.37
C PHE A 313 -7.65 -19.57 -9.02
N ASN A 314 -7.74 -18.83 -10.11
CA ASN A 314 -8.95 -18.82 -10.94
C ASN A 314 -8.97 -20.02 -11.87
N SER A 315 -10.17 -20.57 -12.10
CA SER A 315 -10.39 -21.55 -13.15
C SER A 315 -11.81 -21.48 -13.70
N ASP A 316 -11.97 -21.52 -15.02
CA ASP A 316 -13.27 -21.60 -15.71
C ASP A 316 -13.69 -23.04 -16.01
N ARG A 317 -13.05 -24.05 -15.41
CA ARG A 317 -13.33 -25.50 -15.61
C ARG A 317 -14.78 -25.91 -15.31
N ARG A 318 -15.58 -25.04 -14.73
CA ARG A 318 -17.02 -25.24 -14.47
C ARG A 318 -17.88 -24.19 -15.18
N GLY A 319 -17.36 -23.60 -16.25
CA GLY A 319 -18.00 -22.60 -17.10
C GLY A 319 -17.50 -21.20 -16.82
N GLN A 320 -18.02 -20.49 -15.81
CA GLN A 320 -17.51 -19.17 -15.44
C GLN A 320 -16.35 -19.26 -14.43
N PRO A 321 -15.44 -18.28 -14.42
CA PRO A 321 -14.32 -18.25 -13.47
C PRO A 321 -14.78 -18.36 -12.02
N GLN A 322 -14.10 -19.25 -11.29
CA GLN A 322 -14.30 -19.49 -9.86
C GLN A 322 -12.95 -19.70 -9.18
N ILE A 323 -12.90 -19.53 -7.87
CA ILE A 323 -11.70 -19.79 -7.10
C ILE A 323 -11.59 -21.27 -6.74
N PHE A 324 -10.42 -21.83 -7.03
CA PHE A 324 -10.03 -23.20 -6.68
C PHE A 324 -8.79 -23.16 -5.79
N GLN A 325 -8.61 -24.19 -4.98
CA GLN A 325 -7.42 -24.45 -4.18
C GLN A 325 -6.74 -25.74 -4.64
N ALA A 326 -5.44 -25.68 -4.94
CA ALA A 326 -4.59 -26.83 -5.22
C ALA A 326 -3.69 -27.12 -4.03
N PHE A 327 -3.77 -28.32 -3.45
CA PHE A 327 -2.90 -28.81 -2.39
C PHE A 327 -1.64 -29.42 -3.02
N LEU A 328 -0.47 -28.88 -2.68
CA LEU A 328 0.79 -29.21 -3.34
C LEU A 328 1.35 -30.58 -2.94
N ASP A 329 0.99 -31.05 -1.76
CA ASP A 329 1.45 -32.31 -1.17
C ASP A 329 0.64 -33.50 -1.72
N THR A 330 -0.68 -33.35 -1.87
CA THR A 330 -1.58 -34.42 -2.34
C THR A 330 -1.92 -34.33 -3.82
N GLY A 331 -1.80 -33.14 -4.42
CA GLY A 331 -2.27 -32.86 -5.78
C GLY A 331 -3.79 -32.68 -5.89
N GLU A 332 -4.52 -32.71 -4.77
CA GLU A 332 -5.96 -32.45 -4.74
C GLU A 332 -6.27 -31.03 -5.20
N ILE A 333 -7.34 -30.85 -5.99
CA ILE A 333 -7.84 -29.55 -6.40
C ILE A 333 -9.34 -29.50 -6.08
N ARG A 334 -9.76 -28.49 -5.29
CA ARG A 334 -11.15 -28.29 -4.93
C ARG A 334 -11.61 -26.86 -5.19
N ARG A 335 -12.89 -26.67 -5.52
CA ARG A 335 -13.53 -25.38 -5.65
C ARG A 335 -13.75 -24.78 -4.26
N ILE A 336 -13.49 -23.46 -4.13
CA ILE A 336 -13.63 -22.71 -2.88
C ILE A 336 -14.80 -21.71 -2.96
N SER A 337 -14.99 -21.03 -4.10
CA SER A 337 -16.06 -20.03 -4.24
C SER A 337 -17.33 -20.64 -4.85
N PHE A 338 -18.49 -20.35 -4.23
CA PHE A 338 -19.80 -20.89 -4.66
C PHE A 338 -20.86 -19.80 -4.83
N ILE A 339 -20.63 -18.59 -4.29
CA ILE A 339 -21.58 -17.46 -4.35
C ILE A 339 -21.20 -16.56 -5.52
N GLY A 340 -22.19 -16.22 -6.35
CA GLY A 340 -22.01 -15.45 -7.58
C GLY A 340 -21.63 -16.30 -8.79
N ARG A 341 -21.81 -15.72 -9.98
CA ARG A 341 -21.51 -16.38 -11.25
C ARG A 341 -20.03 -16.31 -11.61
N TYR A 342 -19.31 -15.30 -11.10
CA TYR A 342 -17.93 -14.99 -11.44
C TYR A 342 -17.17 -14.67 -10.16
N ASN A 343 -16.04 -15.33 -9.95
CA ASN A 343 -15.09 -15.04 -8.88
C ASN A 343 -13.67 -15.18 -9.42
N SER A 344 -12.84 -14.15 -9.24
CA SER A 344 -11.47 -14.10 -9.77
C SER A 344 -10.51 -13.37 -8.84
N ASN A 345 -9.22 -13.33 -9.18
CA ASN A 345 -8.19 -12.55 -8.52
C ASN A 345 -8.11 -12.83 -7.01
N PRO A 346 -7.88 -14.08 -6.59
CA PRO A 346 -7.84 -14.43 -5.19
C PRO A 346 -6.63 -13.82 -4.49
N ALA A 347 -6.83 -13.30 -3.27
CA ALA A 347 -5.77 -12.94 -2.32
C ALA A 347 -6.08 -13.62 -0.99
N VAL A 348 -5.08 -14.26 -0.37
CA VAL A 348 -5.24 -14.95 0.91
C VAL A 348 -4.73 -14.05 2.03
N SER A 349 -5.47 -13.93 3.14
CA SER A 349 -5.03 -13.17 4.31
C SER A 349 -3.79 -13.81 4.96
N PRO A 350 -2.92 -13.03 5.63
CA PRO A 350 -1.68 -13.55 6.22
C PRO A 350 -1.88 -14.64 7.28
N ASP A 351 -3.04 -14.68 7.94
CA ASP A 351 -3.43 -15.73 8.89
C ASP A 351 -4.03 -16.98 8.21
N GLY A 352 -4.29 -16.91 6.89
CA GLY A 352 -4.89 -17.99 6.11
C GLY A 352 -6.39 -18.18 6.32
N ARG A 353 -7.05 -17.29 7.05
CA ARG A 353 -8.49 -17.38 7.35
C ARG A 353 -9.37 -16.88 6.21
N TYR A 354 -8.99 -15.79 5.56
CA TYR A 354 -9.82 -15.13 4.56
C TYR A 354 -9.25 -15.26 3.15
N VAL A 355 -10.15 -15.31 2.17
CA VAL A 355 -9.84 -15.10 0.76
C VAL A 355 -10.62 -13.89 0.27
N ALA A 356 -9.91 -12.83 -0.08
CA ALA A 356 -10.46 -11.72 -0.84
C ALA A 356 -10.47 -12.10 -2.33
N MET A 357 -11.50 -11.67 -3.05
CA MET A 357 -11.65 -11.95 -4.47
C MET A 357 -12.47 -10.89 -5.17
N ILE A 358 -12.43 -10.84 -6.48
CA ILE A 358 -13.35 -10.05 -7.29
C ILE A 358 -14.58 -10.90 -7.60
N ASN A 359 -15.74 -10.47 -7.13
CA ASN A 359 -17.04 -11.11 -7.38
C ASN A 359 -17.82 -10.32 -8.44
N GLY A 360 -18.18 -11.00 -9.52
CA GLY A 360 -19.06 -10.48 -10.55
C GLY A 360 -20.54 -10.72 -10.15
N ASN A 361 -21.30 -9.64 -10.05
CA ASN A 361 -22.70 -9.62 -9.67
C ASN A 361 -23.50 -8.62 -10.51
N ASN A 362 -24.77 -8.41 -10.21
CA ASN A 362 -25.63 -7.50 -10.97
C ASN A 362 -25.20 -6.01 -10.88
N ASN A 363 -24.38 -5.64 -9.90
CA ASN A 363 -23.88 -4.28 -9.70
C ASN A 363 -22.47 -4.06 -10.31
N GLY A 364 -21.90 -5.08 -11.00
CA GLY A 364 -20.56 -5.02 -11.57
C GLY A 364 -19.60 -6.00 -10.92
N PHE A 365 -18.35 -5.59 -10.75
CA PHE A 365 -17.26 -6.38 -10.18
C PHE A 365 -16.82 -5.73 -8.87
N ASN A 366 -17.01 -6.42 -7.76
CA ASN A 366 -16.77 -5.90 -6.42
C ASN A 366 -15.77 -6.77 -5.64
N VAL A 367 -15.06 -6.17 -4.70
CA VAL A 367 -14.27 -6.94 -3.73
C VAL A 367 -15.24 -7.70 -2.82
N ALA A 368 -15.03 -9.01 -2.71
CA ALA A 368 -15.73 -9.89 -1.79
C ALA A 368 -14.72 -10.58 -0.87
N LEU A 369 -15.18 -10.95 0.32
CA LEU A 369 -14.40 -11.64 1.34
C LEU A 369 -15.11 -12.95 1.71
N LEU A 370 -14.37 -14.06 1.68
CA LEU A 370 -14.80 -15.38 2.10
C LEU A 370 -14.01 -15.79 3.34
N ASP A 371 -14.68 -16.12 4.43
CA ASP A 371 -14.08 -16.78 5.59
C ASP A 371 -14.01 -18.28 5.33
N LEU A 372 -12.80 -18.84 5.30
CA LEU A 372 -12.57 -20.27 4.99
C LEU A 372 -13.00 -21.21 6.12
N TYR A 373 -13.18 -20.72 7.36
CA TYR A 373 -13.60 -21.54 8.49
C TYR A 373 -15.13 -21.60 8.62
N THR A 374 -15.79 -20.46 8.43
CA THR A 374 -17.25 -20.36 8.59
C THR A 374 -18.01 -20.47 7.28
N ASN A 375 -17.31 -20.33 6.13
CA ASN A 375 -17.89 -20.15 4.80
C ASN A 375 -18.77 -18.88 4.66
N ASP A 376 -18.61 -17.92 5.58
CA ASP A 376 -19.28 -16.63 5.46
C ASP A 376 -18.74 -15.83 4.28
N PHE A 377 -19.64 -15.30 3.44
CA PHE A 377 -19.30 -14.53 2.25
C PHE A 377 -19.90 -13.13 2.32
N ARG A 378 -19.06 -12.12 2.16
CA ARG A 378 -19.46 -10.70 2.22
C ARG A 378 -18.99 -9.93 1.02
N LEU A 379 -19.83 -9.06 0.47
CA LEU A 379 -19.40 -8.00 -0.44
C LEU A 379 -18.81 -6.85 0.39
N MET A 380 -17.56 -6.51 0.12
CA MET A 380 -16.83 -5.47 0.85
C MET A 380 -17.01 -4.09 0.21
N THR A 381 -17.32 -4.04 -1.08
CA THR A 381 -17.43 -2.80 -1.84
C THR A 381 -18.75 -2.72 -2.62
N LYS A 382 -19.14 -1.49 -2.99
CA LYS A 382 -20.36 -1.21 -3.77
C LYS A 382 -20.04 -0.43 -5.05
N THR A 383 -18.82 -0.42 -5.48
CA THR A 383 -18.32 0.24 -6.70
C THR A 383 -18.66 -0.60 -7.93
N TYR A 384 -18.50 -0.02 -9.13
CA TYR A 384 -18.89 -0.72 -10.37
C TYR A 384 -17.81 -1.68 -10.89
N LEU A 385 -16.53 -1.30 -10.76
CA LEU A 385 -15.40 -2.07 -11.30
C LEU A 385 -14.21 -1.96 -10.33
N ASP A 386 -14.03 -3.04 -9.59
CA ASP A 386 -12.89 -3.23 -8.70
C ASP A 386 -11.96 -4.30 -9.28
N GLU A 387 -10.67 -4.21 -8.99
CA GLU A 387 -9.67 -5.18 -9.44
C GLU A 387 -8.52 -5.32 -8.43
N SER A 388 -7.86 -6.48 -8.48
CA SER A 388 -6.59 -6.77 -7.81
C SER A 388 -6.59 -6.53 -6.30
N PRO A 389 -7.45 -7.20 -5.52
CA PRO A 389 -7.42 -7.10 -4.07
C PRO A 389 -6.10 -7.64 -3.50
N SER A 390 -5.54 -6.96 -2.50
CA SER A 390 -4.29 -7.34 -1.83
C SER A 390 -4.37 -7.00 -0.35
N PHE A 391 -4.10 -7.98 0.52
CA PHE A 391 -4.13 -7.75 1.97
C PHE A 391 -2.93 -6.94 2.45
N SER A 392 -3.15 -6.11 3.48
CA SER A 392 -2.07 -5.60 4.33
C SER A 392 -1.38 -6.76 5.06
N PRO A 393 -0.10 -6.63 5.44
CA PRO A 393 0.64 -7.73 6.07
C PRO A 393 0.14 -8.12 7.47
N ASN A 394 -0.71 -7.29 8.11
CA ASN A 394 -1.43 -7.65 9.33
C ASN A 394 -2.83 -8.25 9.08
N GLY A 395 -3.28 -8.29 7.84
CA GLY A 395 -4.58 -8.85 7.47
C GLY A 395 -5.79 -7.96 7.75
N GLU A 396 -5.61 -6.75 8.30
CA GLU A 396 -6.71 -5.89 8.74
C GLU A 396 -7.33 -5.05 7.61
N MET A 397 -6.62 -4.91 6.47
CA MET A 397 -7.01 -4.05 5.36
C MET A 397 -6.86 -4.76 4.02
N ILE A 398 -7.68 -4.39 3.05
CA ILE A 398 -7.60 -4.84 1.65
C ILE A 398 -7.40 -3.62 0.75
N LEU A 399 -6.26 -3.56 0.07
CA LEU A 399 -5.96 -2.61 -0.99
C LEU A 399 -6.53 -3.14 -2.31
N TYR A 400 -7.13 -2.28 -3.12
CA TYR A 400 -7.68 -2.63 -4.44
C TYR A 400 -7.69 -1.42 -5.37
N ALA A 401 -7.82 -1.64 -6.67
CA ALA A 401 -8.10 -0.57 -7.61
C ALA A 401 -9.61 -0.54 -7.88
N MET A 402 -10.20 0.67 -7.85
CA MET A 402 -11.62 0.90 -8.07
C MET A 402 -11.84 1.90 -9.20
N ASN A 403 -12.97 1.82 -9.88
CA ASN A 403 -13.41 2.86 -10.79
C ASN A 403 -14.44 3.76 -10.09
N LYS A 404 -14.09 5.03 -9.89
CA LYS A 404 -14.98 6.07 -9.37
C LYS A 404 -15.14 7.15 -10.45
N ASN A 405 -16.36 7.31 -10.97
CA ASN A 405 -16.68 8.30 -12.01
C ASN A 405 -15.79 8.21 -13.28
N GLY A 406 -15.54 6.99 -13.76
CA GLY A 406 -14.72 6.76 -14.96
C GLY A 406 -13.21 6.89 -14.74
N LYS A 407 -12.74 7.12 -13.52
CA LYS A 407 -11.31 7.18 -13.18
C LYS A 407 -10.92 6.03 -12.26
N ALA A 408 -9.89 5.29 -12.65
CA ALA A 408 -9.33 4.24 -11.81
C ALA A 408 -8.46 4.84 -10.70
N ARG A 409 -8.72 4.45 -9.45
CA ARG A 409 -8.09 4.96 -8.22
C ARG A 409 -7.68 3.80 -7.33
N LEU A 410 -6.71 4.03 -6.44
CA LEU A 410 -6.46 3.14 -5.32
C LEU A 410 -7.49 3.34 -4.23
N ALA A 411 -7.93 2.25 -3.62
CA ALA A 411 -8.75 2.28 -2.44
C ALA A 411 -8.32 1.21 -1.45
N VAL A 412 -8.65 1.42 -0.19
CA VAL A 412 -8.42 0.49 0.91
C VAL A 412 -9.71 0.34 1.69
N VAL A 413 -10.08 -0.89 2.01
CA VAL A 413 -11.24 -1.19 2.88
C VAL A 413 -10.77 -2.06 4.05
N SER A 414 -11.27 -1.77 5.27
CA SER A 414 -11.01 -2.62 6.43
C SER A 414 -11.79 -3.94 6.34
N ILE A 415 -11.22 -5.03 6.89
CA ILE A 415 -11.88 -6.36 6.81
C ILE A 415 -13.23 -6.41 7.55
N ASP A 416 -13.45 -5.54 8.53
CA ASP A 416 -14.74 -5.37 9.24
C ASP A 416 -15.69 -4.39 8.52
N ASN A 417 -15.25 -3.82 7.39
CA ASN A 417 -15.98 -2.83 6.58
C ASN A 417 -16.34 -1.53 7.34
N SER A 418 -15.59 -1.19 8.40
CA SER A 418 -15.79 0.02 9.19
C SER A 418 -15.25 1.28 8.53
N VAL A 419 -14.25 1.16 7.66
CA VAL A 419 -13.63 2.29 6.96
C VAL A 419 -13.32 1.94 5.50
N THR A 420 -13.51 2.92 4.64
CA THR A 420 -13.03 2.90 3.23
C THR A 420 -12.22 4.16 2.97
N GLN A 421 -11.06 4.01 2.37
CA GLN A 421 -10.18 5.10 1.98
C GLN A 421 -9.98 5.10 0.48
N VAL A 422 -9.99 6.28 -0.13
CA VAL A 422 -9.65 6.47 -1.54
C VAL A 422 -8.38 7.27 -1.66
N LEU A 423 -7.34 6.65 -2.22
CA LEU A 423 -6.06 7.27 -2.51
C LEU A 423 -6.10 7.80 -3.94
N SER A 424 -5.90 9.10 -4.13
CA SER A 424 -5.95 9.72 -5.45
C SER A 424 -4.54 9.99 -5.97
N VAL A 425 -4.22 9.47 -7.16
CA VAL A 425 -3.07 9.92 -7.94
C VAL A 425 -3.50 11.14 -8.74
N LYS A 426 -2.71 12.20 -8.70
CA LYS A 426 -3.05 13.49 -9.31
C LYS A 426 -3.30 13.38 -10.82
N ASP A 427 -2.49 12.56 -11.51
CA ASP A 427 -2.55 12.35 -12.94
C ASP A 427 -2.45 10.86 -13.30
N GLY A 428 -3.41 10.36 -14.08
CA GLY A 428 -3.42 8.98 -14.58
C GLY A 428 -4.45 8.08 -13.91
N GLU A 429 -4.50 6.85 -14.41
CA GLU A 429 -5.35 5.77 -13.91
C GLU A 429 -4.48 4.77 -13.16
N VAL A 430 -4.91 4.34 -11.98
CA VAL A 430 -4.16 3.39 -11.17
C VAL A 430 -4.72 1.98 -11.35
N ARG A 431 -3.82 0.98 -11.49
CA ARG A 431 -4.17 -0.41 -11.73
C ARG A 431 -3.24 -1.37 -10.96
N ALA A 432 -3.70 -2.60 -10.81
CA ALA A 432 -2.92 -3.73 -10.31
C ALA A 432 -2.14 -3.41 -9.02
N PRO A 433 -2.79 -2.93 -7.95
CA PRO A 433 -2.11 -2.68 -6.70
C PRO A 433 -1.66 -3.98 -6.02
N SER A 434 -0.57 -3.87 -5.24
CA SER A 434 -0.04 -4.95 -4.41
C SER A 434 0.52 -4.36 -3.13
N TRP A 435 0.05 -4.83 -1.99
CA TRP A 435 0.59 -4.44 -0.69
C TRP A 435 1.87 -5.21 -0.39
N GLY A 436 2.91 -4.52 0.02
CA GLY A 436 4.19 -5.12 0.38
C GLY A 436 4.21 -5.75 1.77
N PRO A 437 5.22 -6.57 2.07
CA PRO A 437 5.42 -7.13 3.39
C PRO A 437 5.88 -6.07 4.39
N TYR A 438 6.00 -6.45 5.65
CA TYR A 438 6.68 -5.63 6.65
C TYR A 438 8.12 -5.31 6.24
N LEU A 439 8.51 -4.07 6.44
CA LEU A 439 9.91 -3.66 6.30
C LEU A 439 10.68 -4.09 7.56
N ASN A 440 11.77 -4.85 7.38
CA ASN A 440 12.66 -5.28 8.45
C ASN A 440 13.79 -4.26 8.66
#